data_636d0781b9430d5718fb6941305e8da9
#
_entry.id   636d0781b9430d5718fb6941305e8da9
#
_cell.length_a   1.000
_cell.length_b   1.000
_cell.length_c   1.000
_cell.angle_alpha   90.00
_cell.angle_beta   90.00
_cell.angle_gamma   90.00
#
_symmetry.space_group_name_H-M   'P 1'
#
loop_
_entity.id
_entity.type
_entity.pdbx_description
1 polymer ?
#
loop_
_entity_poly.entity_id
_entity_poly.type
_entity_poly.pdbx_seq_one_letter_code
_entity_poly.pdbx_strand_id
1 'polypeptide(L)'
;KAESRGLGDVYKRQIYRSLWERKFMVFCDNNPSILEWGSEEVIIPYRCPTDGRVHRYYPDFYIKVREKSGKLTKYIIEVKPKKQTSPPHAKDKRTAAYRRAALTFAKNRAKWNAAQDFCEDRQMNFLILTEDHLF
;
A
#
# COMPACT_ATOMS: atom_id res chain seq x y z
N LYS A 1 3.84 -3.61 17.03
CA LYS A 1 2.44 -3.85 16.74
C LYS A 1 1.72 -2.57 16.35
N ALA A 2 0.93 -2.65 15.31
CA ALA A 2 0.22 -1.49 14.80
C ALA A 2 -0.87 -1.02 15.76
N GLU A 3 -1.12 0.26 15.75
CA GLU A 3 -2.12 0.87 16.60
C GLU A 3 -3.13 1.64 15.75
N SER A 4 -4.30 1.79 16.31
CA SER A 4 -5.28 2.70 15.73
C SER A 4 -4.77 4.12 15.83
N ARG A 5 -5.05 4.90 14.84
CA ARG A 5 -4.61 6.28 14.81
C ARG A 5 -5.66 7.16 14.20
N GLY A 6 -5.58 8.45 14.56
CA GLY A 6 -6.31 9.49 13.91
C GLY A 6 -7.82 9.31 13.92
N LEU A 7 -8.36 8.75 14.97
CA LEU A 7 -9.77 8.42 14.98
C LEU A 7 -10.66 9.64 15.03
N GLY A 8 -10.16 10.76 15.52
CA GLY A 8 -10.95 11.96 15.60
C GLY A 8 -11.32 12.54 14.27
N ASP A 9 -10.52 12.29 13.26
CA ASP A 9 -10.68 12.89 11.94
C ASP A 9 -11.05 11.87 10.89
N VAL A 10 -11.94 10.97 11.21
CA VAL A 10 -12.26 9.90 10.31
C VAL A 10 -13.23 10.36 9.24
N TYR A 11 -12.78 10.34 7.98
CA TYR A 11 -13.61 10.58 6.83
C TYR A 11 -14.05 9.24 6.25
N LYS A 12 -15.14 9.22 5.49
CA LYS A 12 -15.70 7.97 4.97
C LYS A 12 -14.65 7.12 4.26
N ARG A 13 -13.85 7.73 3.38
CA ARG A 13 -12.81 6.97 2.66
C ARG A 13 -11.76 6.41 3.59
N GLN A 14 -11.44 7.12 4.68
CA GLN A 14 -10.48 6.64 5.65
C GLN A 14 -11.05 5.50 6.47
N ILE A 15 -12.37 5.51 6.71
CA ILE A 15 -13.04 4.40 7.37
C ILE A 15 -12.87 3.13 6.54
N TYR A 16 -13.10 3.20 5.20
CA TYR A 16 -12.90 2.05 4.34
C TYR A 16 -11.48 1.53 4.41
N ARG A 17 -10.50 2.41 4.29
CA ARG A 17 -9.11 2.00 4.37
C ARG A 17 -8.82 1.35 5.72
N SER A 18 -9.30 1.95 6.80
CA SER A 18 -9.09 1.42 8.14
C SER A 18 -9.69 0.02 8.30
N LEU A 19 -10.88 -0.23 7.73
CA LEU A 19 -11.50 -1.54 7.82
C LEU A 19 -10.71 -2.59 7.06
N TRP A 20 -10.23 -2.26 5.86
CA TRP A 20 -9.43 -3.18 5.06
C TRP A 20 -8.09 -3.44 5.73
N GLU A 21 -7.44 -2.40 6.22
CA GLU A 21 -6.17 -2.54 6.92
C GLU A 21 -6.36 -3.35 8.19
N ARG A 22 -7.45 -3.11 8.92
CA ARG A 22 -7.75 -3.89 10.12
C ARG A 22 -7.96 -5.37 9.77
N LYS A 23 -8.66 -5.64 8.68
CA LYS A 23 -8.86 -7.02 8.25
C LYS A 23 -7.52 -7.70 8.00
N PHE A 24 -6.60 -7.00 7.36
CA PHE A 24 -5.26 -7.52 7.12
C PHE A 24 -4.50 -7.75 8.44
N MET A 25 -4.60 -6.83 9.38
CA MET A 25 -3.94 -6.97 10.68
C MET A 25 -4.44 -8.20 11.43
N VAL A 26 -5.76 -8.42 11.41
CA VAL A 26 -6.35 -9.60 12.03
C VAL A 26 -5.84 -10.87 11.37
N PHE A 27 -5.76 -10.86 10.05
CA PHE A 27 -5.18 -11.97 9.30
C PHE A 27 -3.75 -12.25 9.75
N CYS A 28 -2.93 -11.21 9.89
CA CYS A 28 -1.54 -11.37 10.33
C CYS A 28 -1.45 -11.97 11.73
N ASP A 29 -2.27 -11.49 12.65
CA ASP A 29 -2.25 -11.98 14.02
C ASP A 29 -2.71 -13.43 14.13
N ASN A 30 -3.60 -13.87 13.23
CA ASN A 30 -4.17 -15.20 13.29
C ASN A 30 -3.46 -16.23 12.40
N ASN A 31 -2.43 -15.81 11.68
CA ASN A 31 -1.72 -16.71 10.77
C ASN A 31 -0.34 -17.06 11.34
N PRO A 32 -0.12 -18.30 11.81
CA PRO A 32 1.16 -18.67 12.40
C PRO A 32 2.35 -18.58 11.44
N SER A 33 2.10 -18.58 10.13
CA SER A 33 3.17 -18.44 9.15
C SER A 33 3.73 -17.04 9.09
N ILE A 34 2.99 -16.05 9.60
CA ILE A 34 3.47 -14.67 9.64
C ILE A 34 4.20 -14.47 10.97
N LEU A 35 5.52 -14.42 10.88
CA LEU A 35 6.39 -14.40 12.06
C LEU A 35 6.47 -13.03 12.70
N GLU A 36 6.38 -11.97 11.89
CA GLU A 36 6.34 -10.60 12.39
C GLU A 36 5.65 -9.73 11.36
N TRP A 37 5.09 -8.63 11.82
CA TRP A 37 4.49 -7.63 10.94
C TRP A 37 4.50 -6.26 11.63
N GLY A 38 4.45 -5.21 10.81
CA GLY A 38 4.38 -3.85 11.31
C GLY A 38 3.59 -2.99 10.34
N SER A 39 3.11 -1.85 10.83
CA SER A 39 2.31 -0.91 10.07
C SER A 39 3.06 0.40 9.93
N GLU A 40 3.28 0.84 8.70
CA GLU A 40 3.89 2.12 8.38
C GLU A 40 5.26 2.35 9.03
N GLU A 41 6.02 1.29 9.21
CA GLU A 41 7.35 1.38 9.80
C GLU A 41 8.46 1.57 8.79
N VAL A 42 8.19 1.25 7.53
CA VAL A 42 9.17 1.37 6.46
C VAL A 42 8.97 2.68 5.73
N ILE A 43 10.04 3.36 5.43
CA ILE A 43 10.00 4.63 4.70
C ILE A 43 10.75 4.44 3.39
N ILE A 44 10.07 4.72 2.28
CA ILE A 44 10.65 4.59 0.95
C ILE A 44 10.65 5.97 0.28
N PRO A 45 11.82 6.54 0.00
CA PRO A 45 11.86 7.81 -0.73
C PRO A 45 11.47 7.58 -2.18
N TYR A 46 10.73 8.51 -2.74
CA TYR A 46 10.36 8.46 -4.15
C TYR A 46 10.33 9.88 -4.70
N ARG A 47 10.57 10.02 -6.01
CA ARG A 47 10.46 11.32 -6.67
C ARG A 47 9.02 11.53 -7.10
N CYS A 48 8.39 12.55 -6.54
CA CYS A 48 6.99 12.84 -6.83
C CYS A 48 6.87 13.51 -8.20
N PRO A 49 6.07 12.96 -9.12
CA PRO A 49 5.98 13.51 -10.47
C PRO A 49 5.22 14.83 -10.55
N THR A 50 4.49 15.21 -9.49
CA THR A 50 3.70 16.43 -9.52
C THR A 50 4.50 17.68 -9.14
N ASP A 51 5.62 17.52 -8.40
CA ASP A 51 6.46 18.67 -8.02
C ASP A 51 7.94 18.41 -8.26
N GLY A 52 8.32 17.20 -8.71
CA GLY A 52 9.69 16.86 -8.98
C GLY A 52 10.58 16.67 -7.76
N ARG A 53 10.01 16.71 -6.56
CA ARG A 53 10.75 16.61 -5.32
C ARG A 53 10.72 15.20 -4.78
N VAL A 54 11.67 14.88 -3.91
CA VAL A 54 11.69 13.61 -3.21
C VAL A 54 10.76 13.69 -2.01
N HIS A 55 9.85 12.73 -1.93
CA HIS A 55 8.88 12.61 -0.84
C HIS A 55 9.07 11.28 -0.14
N ARG A 56 8.44 11.12 1.00
CA ARG A 56 8.46 9.87 1.77
C ARG A 56 7.19 9.09 1.50
N TYR A 57 7.34 7.81 1.16
CA TYR A 57 6.24 6.89 1.02
C TYR A 57 6.28 5.92 2.20
N TYR A 58 5.15 5.79 2.88
CA TYR A 58 4.97 4.87 4.00
C TYR A 58 4.03 3.76 3.55
N PRO A 59 4.57 2.62 3.10
CA PRO A 59 3.70 1.48 2.76
C PRO A 59 2.87 1.05 3.96
N ASP A 60 1.71 0.47 3.69
CA ASP A 60 0.79 0.14 4.77
C ASP A 60 1.36 -0.88 5.74
N PHE A 61 2.02 -1.95 5.24
CA PHE A 61 2.52 -3.02 6.09
C PHE A 61 3.84 -3.59 5.62
N TYR A 62 4.55 -4.15 6.58
CA TYR A 62 5.69 -5.02 6.38
C TYR A 62 5.34 -6.36 7.04
N ILE A 63 5.62 -7.47 6.36
CA ILE A 63 5.44 -8.79 6.96
C ILE A 63 6.65 -9.68 6.68
N LYS A 64 6.88 -10.63 7.59
CA LYS A 64 7.88 -11.67 7.43
C LYS A 64 7.17 -13.01 7.54
N VAL A 65 7.29 -13.84 6.52
CA VAL A 65 6.51 -15.07 6.39
C VAL A 65 7.45 -16.27 6.34
N ARG A 66 7.06 -17.35 7.00
CA ARG A 66 7.72 -18.65 6.84
C ARG A 66 6.94 -19.47 5.82
N GLU A 67 7.55 -19.78 4.70
CA GLU A 67 6.93 -20.60 3.67
C GLU A 67 6.96 -22.07 4.05
N LYS A 68 6.18 -22.89 3.33
CA LYS A 68 6.11 -24.32 3.60
C LYS A 68 7.47 -24.99 3.53
N SER A 69 8.35 -24.49 2.67
CA SER A 69 9.71 -25.01 2.54
C SER A 69 10.61 -24.66 3.72
N GLY A 70 10.14 -23.80 4.64
CA GLY A 70 10.94 -23.26 5.73
C GLY A 70 11.64 -21.97 5.38
N LYS A 71 11.59 -21.56 4.12
CA LYS A 71 12.21 -20.31 3.68
C LYS A 71 11.51 -19.11 4.30
N LEU A 72 12.27 -18.10 4.70
CA LEU A 72 11.73 -16.85 5.22
C LEU A 72 11.66 -15.83 4.09
N THR A 73 10.48 -15.24 3.91
CA THR A 73 10.24 -14.28 2.85
C THR A 73 9.65 -13.00 3.45
N LYS A 74 10.13 -11.86 2.99
CA LYS A 74 9.68 -10.56 3.48
C LYS A 74 8.89 -9.85 2.39
N TYR A 75 7.83 -9.17 2.80
CA TYR A 75 6.95 -8.45 1.89
C TYR A 75 6.68 -7.06 2.41
N ILE A 76 6.63 -6.11 1.48
CA ILE A 76 6.07 -4.79 1.72
C ILE A 76 4.68 -4.81 1.08
N ILE A 77 3.67 -4.43 1.83
CA ILE A 77 2.26 -4.57 1.45
C ILE A 77 1.60 -3.20 1.37
N GLU A 78 0.92 -2.97 0.27
CA GLU A 78 0.05 -1.81 0.10
C GLU A 78 -1.38 -2.31 -0.08
N VAL A 79 -2.34 -1.70 0.63
CA VAL A 79 -3.75 -2.05 0.50
C VAL A 79 -4.43 -0.95 -0.31
N LYS A 80 -5.07 -1.31 -1.42
CA LYS A 80 -5.63 -0.33 -2.35
C LYS A 80 -6.87 -0.90 -3.04
N PRO A 81 -7.91 -0.10 -3.27
CA PRO A 81 -9.02 -0.55 -4.11
C PRO A 81 -8.52 -0.92 -5.51
N LYS A 82 -9.03 -1.98 -6.06
CA LYS A 82 -8.60 -2.50 -7.36
C LYS A 82 -8.70 -1.44 -8.44
N LYS A 83 -9.76 -0.65 -8.45
CA LYS A 83 -9.94 0.38 -9.46
C LYS A 83 -8.86 1.47 -9.43
N GLN A 84 -8.14 1.61 -8.32
CA GLN A 84 -7.06 2.57 -8.19
C GLN A 84 -5.70 2.00 -8.60
N THR A 85 -5.64 0.74 -8.97
CA THR A 85 -4.41 0.11 -9.42
C THR A 85 -4.20 0.22 -10.92
N SER A 86 -5.13 0.84 -11.64
CA SER A 86 -5.02 1.09 -13.07
C SER A 86 -5.34 2.55 -13.35
N PRO A 87 -4.96 3.07 -14.54
CA PRO A 87 -5.22 4.47 -14.88
C PRO A 87 -6.72 4.78 -14.86
N PRO A 88 -7.09 6.00 -14.49
CA PRO A 88 -8.49 6.37 -14.48
C PRO A 88 -9.08 6.41 -15.90
N HIS A 89 -10.35 6.06 -16.00
CA HIS A 89 -11.12 6.13 -17.22
C HIS A 89 -12.08 7.31 -17.16
N ALA A 90 -12.19 8.05 -18.26
CA ALA A 90 -13.17 9.11 -18.38
C ALA A 90 -13.50 9.35 -19.84
N LYS A 91 -14.76 9.66 -20.12
CA LYS A 91 -15.18 10.03 -21.45
C LYS A 91 -14.60 11.38 -21.85
N ASP A 92 -14.51 12.31 -20.90
CA ASP A 92 -13.93 13.62 -21.13
C ASP A 92 -12.73 13.81 -20.20
N LYS A 93 -11.54 13.71 -20.79
CA LYS A 93 -10.29 13.85 -20.05
C LYS A 93 -9.98 15.28 -19.64
N ARG A 94 -10.81 16.25 -20.03
CA ARG A 94 -10.64 17.65 -19.68
C ARG A 94 -11.24 17.98 -18.33
N THR A 95 -12.04 17.09 -17.75
CA THR A 95 -12.68 17.39 -16.47
C THR A 95 -11.66 17.52 -15.35
N ALA A 96 -11.97 18.36 -14.37
CA ALA A 96 -11.13 18.53 -13.19
C ALA A 96 -11.03 17.22 -12.40
N ALA A 97 -12.14 16.47 -12.34
CA ALA A 97 -12.15 15.18 -11.64
C ALA A 97 -11.18 14.19 -12.28
N TYR A 98 -11.20 14.10 -13.61
CA TYR A 98 -10.26 13.21 -14.31
C TYR A 98 -8.81 13.63 -14.06
N ARG A 99 -8.53 14.93 -14.17
CA ARG A 99 -7.16 15.42 -13.95
C ARG A 99 -6.67 15.12 -12.54
N ARG A 100 -7.51 15.27 -11.53
CA ARG A 100 -7.13 14.93 -10.16
C ARG A 100 -6.85 13.43 -10.03
N ALA A 101 -7.71 12.61 -10.61
CA ALA A 101 -7.53 11.16 -10.56
C ALA A 101 -6.25 10.74 -11.28
N ALA A 102 -5.95 11.37 -12.42
CA ALA A 102 -4.73 11.08 -13.17
C ALA A 102 -3.47 11.46 -12.38
N LEU A 103 -3.49 12.61 -11.69
CA LEU A 103 -2.36 13.02 -10.86
C LEU A 103 -2.16 12.08 -9.68
N THR A 104 -3.26 11.68 -9.04
CA THR A 104 -3.20 10.72 -7.93
C THR A 104 -2.62 9.39 -8.40
N PHE A 105 -3.08 8.91 -9.55
CA PHE A 105 -2.55 7.66 -10.10
C PHE A 105 -1.06 7.78 -10.42
N ALA A 106 -0.64 8.90 -11.00
CA ALA A 106 0.77 9.13 -11.32
C ALA A 106 1.64 9.09 -10.05
N LYS A 107 1.18 9.72 -8.97
CA LYS A 107 1.90 9.68 -7.69
C LYS A 107 1.96 8.27 -7.14
N ASN A 108 0.85 7.55 -7.14
CA ASN A 108 0.81 6.18 -6.66
C ASN A 108 1.75 5.29 -7.47
N ARG A 109 1.76 5.47 -8.79
CA ARG A 109 2.63 4.70 -9.67
C ARG A 109 4.10 4.94 -9.33
N ALA A 110 4.46 6.19 -9.07
CA ALA A 110 5.83 6.53 -8.68
C ALA A 110 6.21 5.90 -7.34
N LYS A 111 5.28 5.92 -6.37
CA LYS A 111 5.49 5.26 -5.08
C LYS A 111 5.72 3.77 -5.24
N TRP A 112 4.88 3.12 -6.05
CA TRP A 112 4.95 1.67 -6.22
C TRP A 112 6.19 1.24 -6.99
N ASN A 113 6.61 2.02 -7.99
CA ASN A 113 7.86 1.74 -8.69
C ASN A 113 9.04 1.87 -7.72
N ALA A 114 9.04 2.88 -6.86
CA ALA A 114 10.10 3.04 -5.86
C ALA A 114 10.08 1.88 -4.85
N ALA A 115 8.88 1.42 -4.47
CA ALA A 115 8.76 0.27 -3.57
C ALA A 115 9.29 -1.00 -4.22
N GLN A 116 9.02 -1.19 -5.51
CA GLN A 116 9.52 -2.35 -6.23
C GLN A 116 11.05 -2.35 -6.23
N ASP A 117 11.67 -1.20 -6.54
CA ASP A 117 13.13 -1.09 -6.54
C ASP A 117 13.70 -1.30 -5.15
N PHE A 118 13.07 -0.71 -4.13
CA PHE A 118 13.47 -0.87 -2.74
C PHE A 118 13.48 -2.34 -2.34
N CYS A 119 12.44 -3.06 -2.73
CA CYS A 119 12.32 -4.47 -2.40
C CYS A 119 13.33 -5.32 -3.16
N GLU A 120 13.56 -5.04 -4.43
CA GLU A 120 14.54 -5.78 -5.22
C GLU A 120 15.93 -5.65 -4.62
N ASP A 121 16.31 -4.45 -4.19
CA ASP A 121 17.61 -4.21 -3.58
C ASP A 121 17.79 -4.98 -2.27
N ARG A 122 16.70 -5.33 -1.59
CA ARG A 122 16.73 -5.97 -0.27
C ARG A 122 16.24 -7.41 -0.28
N GLN A 123 16.04 -7.97 -1.48
CA GLN A 123 15.54 -9.33 -1.63
C GLN A 123 14.20 -9.53 -0.92
N MET A 124 13.35 -8.52 -1.05
CA MET A 124 11.98 -8.53 -0.54
C MET A 124 11.02 -8.51 -1.71
N ASN A 125 9.73 -8.69 -1.43
CA ASN A 125 8.68 -8.61 -2.43
C ASN A 125 7.73 -7.47 -2.12
N PHE A 126 7.26 -6.79 -3.14
CA PHE A 126 6.24 -5.76 -3.01
C PHE A 126 4.92 -6.29 -3.56
N LEU A 127 3.86 -6.19 -2.78
CA LEU A 127 2.52 -6.63 -3.18
C LEU A 127 1.50 -5.54 -2.92
N ILE A 128 0.57 -5.38 -3.87
CA ILE A 128 -0.61 -4.55 -3.68
C ILE A 128 -1.78 -5.49 -3.48
N LEU A 129 -2.42 -5.40 -2.31
CA LEU A 129 -3.60 -6.19 -2.00
C LEU A 129 -4.84 -5.36 -2.24
N THR A 130 -5.82 -5.96 -2.88
CA THR A 130 -7.08 -5.31 -3.21
C THR A 130 -8.22 -6.06 -2.50
N GLU A 131 -9.45 -5.60 -2.73
CA GLU A 131 -10.62 -6.31 -2.21
C GLU A 131 -10.69 -7.76 -2.68
N ASP A 132 -10.10 -8.07 -3.84
CA ASP A 132 -10.07 -9.45 -4.35
C ASP A 132 -9.25 -10.37 -3.44
N HIS A 133 -8.29 -9.83 -2.71
CA HIS A 133 -7.44 -10.61 -1.82
C HIS A 133 -7.97 -10.64 -0.39
N LEU A 134 -8.71 -9.60 0.01
CA LEU A 134 -9.12 -9.43 1.40
C LEU A 134 -10.51 -10.00 1.70
N PHE A 135 -11.33 -10.18 0.68
CA PHE A 135 -12.72 -10.61 0.88
C PHE A 135 -13.11 -11.84 0.06
#